data_3ef5a637939d43b615d9189f9a7aba78
#
_entry.id   3ef5a637939d43b615d9189f9a7aba78
#
_cell.length_a   1.000
_cell.length_b   1.000
_cell.length_c   1.000
_cell.angle_alpha   90.00
_cell.angle_beta   90.00
_cell.angle_gamma   90.00
#
_symmetry.space_group_name_H-M   'P 1'
#
loop_
_entity.id
_entity.type
_entity.pdbx_description
1 polymer ?
#
loop_
_entity_poly.entity_id
_entity_poly.type
_entity_poly.pdbx_seq_one_letter_code
_entity_poly.pdbx_strand_id
1 'polypeptide(L)'
;MNAKLLAALVIVILVIAAGFYINDMISSAKKISVKVDKMEIVSAGLEKATVRVTFCMENPSGYHYSAEDIRYNVYVEGTKVGNGTVEKVDILPKTTSCDSGLLDLYYSELGKAVVSFLLQGKVDVNVNGTMKVNVLFFPVEVKFSETRTIKP
;
A
#
# COMPACT_ATOMS: atom_id res chain seq x y z
N MET A 1 18.12 -49.75 2.49
CA MET A 1 17.52 -48.70 3.34
C MET A 1 16.09 -49.13 3.67
N ASN A 2 15.70 -49.03 4.91
CA ASN A 2 14.33 -49.33 5.35
C ASN A 2 13.33 -48.34 4.71
N ALA A 3 12.20 -48.87 4.21
CA ALA A 3 11.17 -48.01 3.59
C ALA A 3 10.65 -46.91 4.52
N LYS A 4 10.55 -47.19 5.83
CA LYS A 4 10.15 -46.21 6.81
C LYS A 4 11.16 -45.06 6.95
N LEU A 5 12.45 -45.39 6.91
CA LEU A 5 13.52 -44.38 6.97
C LEU A 5 13.55 -43.54 5.71
N LEU A 6 13.33 -44.16 4.54
CA LEU A 6 13.25 -43.44 3.28
C LEU A 6 12.04 -42.48 3.26
N ALA A 7 10.88 -42.92 3.73
CA ALA A 7 9.69 -42.08 3.83
C ALA A 7 9.91 -40.91 4.75
N ALA A 8 10.55 -41.13 5.91
CA ALA A 8 10.88 -40.07 6.86
C ALA A 8 11.83 -39.04 6.24
N LEU A 9 12.85 -39.50 5.49
CA LEU A 9 13.79 -38.63 4.81
C LEU A 9 13.10 -37.77 3.75
N VAL A 10 12.19 -38.33 2.96
CA VAL A 10 11.42 -37.59 1.96
C VAL A 10 10.54 -36.53 2.61
N ILE A 11 9.87 -36.86 3.72
CA ILE A 11 9.04 -35.93 4.45
C ILE A 11 9.88 -34.76 4.96
N VAL A 12 11.05 -35.00 5.53
CA VAL A 12 11.97 -33.96 6.01
C VAL A 12 12.39 -33.03 4.88
N ILE A 13 12.74 -33.60 3.73
CA ILE A 13 13.12 -32.80 2.55
C ILE A 13 11.95 -31.91 2.08
N LEU A 14 10.73 -32.47 2.05
CA LEU A 14 9.55 -31.70 1.66
C LEU A 14 9.25 -30.56 2.63
N VAL A 15 9.40 -30.79 3.93
CA VAL A 15 9.19 -29.76 4.95
C VAL A 15 10.21 -28.64 4.81
N ILE A 16 11.47 -28.97 4.59
CA ILE A 16 12.53 -27.98 4.36
C ILE A 16 12.25 -27.18 3.09
N ALA A 17 11.89 -27.84 2.00
CA ALA A 17 11.58 -27.18 0.74
C ALA A 17 10.38 -26.26 0.88
N ALA A 18 9.33 -26.68 1.59
CA ALA A 18 8.16 -25.85 1.86
C ALA A 18 8.53 -24.63 2.70
N GLY A 19 9.41 -24.79 3.69
CA GLY A 19 9.90 -23.71 4.51
C GLY A 19 10.65 -22.64 3.68
N PHE A 20 11.52 -23.05 2.78
CA PHE A 20 12.22 -22.13 1.87
C PHE A 20 11.24 -21.43 0.92
N TYR A 21 10.27 -22.15 0.39
CA TYR A 21 9.26 -21.58 -0.50
C TYR A 21 8.42 -20.50 0.19
N ILE A 22 7.92 -20.78 1.40
CA ILE A 22 7.15 -19.80 2.19
C ILE A 22 8.00 -18.59 2.54
N ASN A 23 9.25 -18.81 2.97
CA ASN A 23 10.16 -17.71 3.27
C ASN A 23 10.41 -16.82 2.05
N ASP A 24 10.58 -17.41 0.88
CA ASP A 24 10.74 -16.66 -0.37
C ASP A 24 9.50 -15.85 -0.72
N MET A 25 8.31 -16.42 -0.55
CA MET A 25 7.06 -15.71 -0.74
C MET A 25 6.93 -14.51 0.23
N ILE A 26 7.26 -14.69 1.50
CA ILE A 26 7.21 -13.62 2.50
C ILE A 26 8.20 -12.51 2.15
N SER A 27 9.42 -12.87 1.83
CA SER A 27 10.47 -11.91 1.44
C SER A 27 10.09 -11.15 0.18
N SER A 28 9.50 -11.82 -0.78
CA SER A 28 9.05 -11.21 -2.03
C SER A 28 7.85 -10.29 -1.83
N ALA A 29 6.95 -10.62 -0.90
CA ALA A 29 5.83 -9.75 -0.55
C ALA A 29 6.31 -8.42 0.02
N LYS A 30 7.39 -8.42 0.79
CA LYS A 30 8.01 -7.20 1.35
C LYS A 30 8.65 -6.31 0.29
N LYS A 31 8.89 -6.81 -0.90
CA LYS A 31 9.45 -6.06 -2.03
C LYS A 31 8.38 -5.37 -2.88
N ILE A 32 7.11 -5.59 -2.60
CA ILE A 32 6.02 -4.89 -3.26
C ILE A 32 6.14 -3.41 -2.92
N SER A 33 6.21 -2.57 -3.95
CA SER A 33 6.25 -1.12 -3.77
C SER A 33 4.87 -0.52 -4.02
N VAL A 34 4.51 0.45 -3.20
CA VAL A 34 3.24 1.18 -3.31
C VAL A 34 3.57 2.63 -3.61
N LYS A 35 2.96 3.15 -4.69
CA LYS A 35 3.12 4.54 -5.10
C LYS A 35 1.75 5.19 -5.27
N VAL A 36 1.69 6.47 -4.97
CA VAL A 36 0.52 7.28 -5.29
C VAL A 36 0.64 7.72 -6.74
N ASP A 37 -0.25 7.24 -7.59
CA ASP A 37 -0.24 7.58 -9.02
C ASP A 37 -0.84 8.95 -9.27
N LYS A 38 -2.04 9.19 -8.72
CA LYS A 38 -2.73 10.47 -8.89
C LYS A 38 -3.72 10.74 -7.76
N MET A 39 -4.06 12.01 -7.65
CA MET A 39 -5.10 12.49 -6.73
C MET A 39 -6.06 13.38 -7.55
N GLU A 40 -7.35 13.07 -7.48
CA GLU A 40 -8.39 13.79 -8.23
C GLU A 40 -9.49 14.28 -7.30
N ILE A 41 -9.96 15.50 -7.52
CA ILE A 41 -11.15 16.00 -6.84
C ILE A 41 -12.38 15.43 -7.53
N VAL A 42 -13.14 14.61 -6.81
CA VAL A 42 -14.36 13.97 -7.32
C VAL A 42 -15.58 14.87 -7.12
N SER A 43 -15.62 15.56 -5.98
CA SER A 43 -16.67 16.51 -5.66
C SER A 43 -16.13 17.57 -4.71
N ALA A 44 -16.69 18.78 -4.78
CA ALA A 44 -16.34 19.87 -3.91
C ALA A 44 -17.63 20.51 -3.36
N GLY A 45 -17.77 20.44 -2.03
CA GLY A 45 -18.90 21.05 -1.33
C GLY A 45 -18.50 22.33 -0.61
N LEU A 46 -19.34 22.77 0.33
CA LEU A 46 -19.11 24.00 1.09
C LEU A 46 -18.11 23.79 2.26
N GLU A 47 -18.04 22.59 2.81
CA GLU A 47 -17.19 22.29 3.97
C GLU A 47 -16.00 21.39 3.63
N LYS A 48 -16.16 20.55 2.64
CA LYS A 48 -15.18 19.52 2.27
C LYS A 48 -15.15 19.25 0.78
N ALA A 49 -14.01 18.76 0.32
CA ALA A 49 -13.85 18.14 -0.99
C ALA A 49 -13.64 16.64 -0.82
N THR A 50 -14.21 15.85 -1.70
CA THR A 50 -13.93 14.41 -1.77
C THR A 50 -12.87 14.19 -2.83
N VAL A 51 -11.79 13.52 -2.45
CA VAL A 51 -10.62 13.27 -3.30
C VAL A 51 -10.49 11.78 -3.52
N ARG A 52 -10.24 11.39 -4.76
CA ARG A 52 -9.86 10.03 -5.11
C ARG A 52 -8.34 9.94 -5.14
N VAL A 53 -7.80 9.03 -4.34
CA VAL A 53 -6.37 8.73 -4.34
C VAL A 53 -6.16 7.40 -5.02
N THR A 54 -5.37 7.37 -6.08
CA THR A 54 -5.04 6.14 -6.81
C THR A 54 -3.67 5.66 -6.41
N PHE A 55 -3.62 4.42 -5.93
CA PHE A 55 -2.39 3.74 -5.54
C PHE A 55 -2.03 2.71 -6.61
N CYS A 56 -0.77 2.63 -6.94
CA CYS A 56 -0.23 1.59 -7.81
C CYS A 56 0.77 0.75 -7.04
N MET A 57 0.60 -0.56 -7.11
CA MET A 57 1.41 -1.55 -6.41
C MET A 57 2.19 -2.33 -7.45
N GLU A 58 3.51 -2.26 -7.38
CA GLU A 58 4.41 -2.99 -8.25
C GLU A 58 4.87 -4.26 -7.57
N ASN A 59 4.66 -5.39 -8.22
CA ASN A 59 5.06 -6.70 -7.73
C ASN A 59 6.17 -7.25 -8.66
N PRO A 60 7.43 -7.19 -8.25
CA PRO A 60 8.52 -7.71 -9.07
C PRO A 60 8.64 -9.23 -9.04
N SER A 61 7.92 -9.91 -8.15
CA SER A 61 8.00 -11.36 -7.98
C SER A 61 7.12 -12.13 -8.96
N GLY A 62 7.33 -13.45 -9.03
CA GLY A 62 6.48 -14.36 -9.78
C GLY A 62 5.27 -14.87 -9.02
N TYR A 63 4.99 -14.34 -7.84
CA TYR A 63 3.87 -14.77 -7.00
C TYR A 63 2.66 -13.86 -7.16
N HIS A 64 1.47 -14.45 -7.07
CA HIS A 64 0.22 -13.71 -6.98
C HIS A 64 -0.11 -13.47 -5.50
N TYR A 65 -0.35 -12.23 -5.14
CA TYR A 65 -0.74 -11.85 -3.79
C TYR A 65 -2.12 -11.21 -3.77
N SER A 66 -2.73 -11.23 -2.60
CA SER A 66 -3.96 -10.49 -2.30
C SER A 66 -3.64 -9.52 -1.17
N ALA A 67 -3.90 -8.25 -1.39
CA ALA A 67 -3.76 -7.22 -0.36
C ALA A 67 -5.13 -6.87 0.20
N GLU A 68 -5.21 -6.72 1.51
CA GLU A 68 -6.43 -6.31 2.22
C GLU A 68 -6.08 -5.36 3.36
N ASP A 69 -7.09 -4.80 4.02
CA ASP A 69 -6.89 -3.82 5.10
C ASP A 69 -5.94 -2.69 4.71
N ILE A 70 -6.08 -2.19 3.49
CA ILE A 70 -5.26 -1.09 3.01
C ILE A 70 -5.80 0.20 3.63
N ARG A 71 -4.98 0.81 4.50
CA ARG A 71 -5.32 2.04 5.21
C ARG A 71 -4.28 3.10 4.94
N TYR A 72 -4.73 4.32 4.72
CA TYR A 72 -3.81 5.41 4.46
C TYR A 72 -4.23 6.68 5.16
N ASN A 73 -3.25 7.52 5.46
CA ASN A 73 -3.43 8.85 6.01
C ASN A 73 -2.83 9.87 5.05
N VAL A 74 -3.46 11.02 4.96
CA VAL A 74 -2.97 12.13 4.15
C VAL A 74 -2.63 13.31 5.05
N TYR A 75 -1.43 13.82 4.91
CA TYR A 75 -0.91 14.97 5.63
C TYR A 75 -0.59 16.07 4.63
N VAL A 76 -0.99 17.29 4.96
CA VAL A 76 -0.64 18.48 4.18
C VAL A 76 0.14 19.41 5.10
N GLU A 77 1.36 19.75 4.70
CA GLU A 77 2.28 20.55 5.51
C GLU A 77 2.42 20.01 6.95
N GLY A 78 2.49 18.70 7.10
CA GLY A 78 2.65 18.02 8.38
C GLY A 78 1.37 17.88 9.22
N THR A 79 0.25 18.37 8.74
CA THR A 79 -1.05 18.27 9.43
C THR A 79 -1.90 17.21 8.78
N LYS A 80 -2.41 16.26 9.57
CA LYS A 80 -3.32 15.22 9.07
C LYS A 80 -4.64 15.85 8.62
N VAL A 81 -4.98 15.68 7.36
CA VAL A 81 -6.19 16.25 6.75
C VAL A 81 -7.22 15.20 6.36
N GLY A 82 -6.85 13.94 6.37
CA GLY A 82 -7.80 12.89 6.04
C GLY A 82 -7.20 11.51 6.16
N ASN A 83 -8.06 10.50 6.09
CA ASN A 83 -7.69 9.10 6.02
C ASN A 83 -8.68 8.35 5.13
N GLY A 84 -8.28 7.20 4.68
CA GLY A 84 -9.15 6.38 3.85
C GLY A 84 -8.71 4.92 3.88
N THR A 85 -9.51 4.11 3.22
CA THR A 85 -9.25 2.69 3.02
C THR A 85 -9.44 2.34 1.55
N VAL A 86 -8.71 1.33 1.11
CA VAL A 86 -8.88 0.73 -0.20
C VAL A 86 -9.36 -0.70 0.01
N GLU A 87 -10.30 -1.14 -0.81
CA GLU A 87 -10.79 -2.51 -0.75
C GLU A 87 -9.71 -3.50 -1.18
N LYS A 88 -10.01 -4.79 -1.00
CA LYS A 88 -9.12 -5.87 -1.39
C LYS A 88 -8.65 -5.73 -2.85
N VAL A 89 -7.36 -5.86 -3.07
CA VAL A 89 -6.72 -5.75 -4.37
C VAL A 89 -5.95 -7.02 -4.68
N ASP A 90 -6.12 -7.55 -5.88
CA ASP A 90 -5.27 -8.62 -6.38
C ASP A 90 -3.99 -8.04 -6.98
N ILE A 91 -2.86 -8.52 -6.50
CA ILE A 91 -1.54 -8.08 -6.95
C ILE A 91 -0.95 -9.21 -7.80
N LEU A 92 -1.03 -9.04 -9.12
CA LEU A 92 -0.59 -10.04 -10.08
C LEU A 92 0.93 -10.11 -10.19
N PRO A 93 1.50 -11.28 -10.54
CA PRO A 93 2.94 -11.43 -10.65
C PRO A 93 3.51 -10.57 -11.79
N LYS A 94 4.66 -9.96 -11.53
CA LYS A 94 5.44 -9.17 -12.48
C LYS A 94 4.65 -8.06 -13.18
N THR A 95 3.70 -7.47 -12.47
CA THR A 95 2.86 -6.40 -12.98
C THR A 95 2.71 -5.27 -11.98
N THR A 96 2.15 -4.17 -12.44
CA THR A 96 1.69 -3.08 -11.61
C THR A 96 0.17 -3.12 -11.56
N SER A 97 -0.40 -3.23 -10.37
CA SER A 97 -1.84 -3.23 -10.12
C SER A 97 -2.22 -1.93 -9.43
N CYS A 98 -3.23 -1.24 -9.94
CA CYS A 98 -3.68 0.03 -9.38
C CYS A 98 -5.11 -0.07 -8.87
N ASP A 99 -5.38 0.60 -7.77
CA ASP A 99 -6.73 0.76 -7.24
C ASP A 99 -6.82 2.09 -6.50
N SER A 100 -8.03 2.52 -6.19
CA SER A 100 -8.26 3.83 -5.60
C SER A 100 -9.14 3.76 -4.36
N GLY A 101 -8.94 4.72 -3.47
CA GLY A 101 -9.79 5.00 -2.34
C GLY A 101 -10.26 6.45 -2.37
N LEU A 102 -11.33 6.72 -1.64
CA LEU A 102 -11.85 8.06 -1.47
C LEU A 102 -11.50 8.59 -0.09
N LEU A 103 -11.26 9.89 0.01
CA LEU A 103 -11.11 10.56 1.28
C LEU A 103 -11.77 11.94 1.23
N ASP A 104 -12.22 12.40 2.40
CA ASP A 104 -12.80 13.72 2.55
C ASP A 104 -11.73 14.67 3.11
N LEU A 105 -11.50 15.79 2.40
CA LEU A 105 -10.65 16.87 2.84
C LEU A 105 -11.51 18.02 3.35
N TYR A 106 -11.46 18.27 4.64
CA TYR A 106 -12.18 19.40 5.24
C TYR A 106 -11.38 20.68 5.11
N TYR A 107 -12.00 21.72 4.58
CA TYR A 107 -11.32 23.00 4.30
C TYR A 107 -10.75 23.65 5.56
N SER A 108 -11.41 23.44 6.71
CA SER A 108 -10.94 23.95 8.00
C SER A 108 -9.56 23.38 8.39
N GLU A 109 -9.22 22.18 7.89
CA GLU A 109 -7.95 21.52 8.18
C GLU A 109 -6.83 21.94 7.24
N LEU A 110 -7.16 22.63 6.16
CA LEU A 110 -6.22 23.04 5.12
C LEU A 110 -5.61 24.43 5.36
N GLY A 111 -5.92 25.09 6.48
CA GLY A 111 -5.50 26.48 6.74
C GLY A 111 -4.00 26.71 6.57
N LYS A 112 -3.16 25.84 7.15
CA LYS A 112 -1.69 25.92 7.00
C LYS A 112 -1.24 25.70 5.57
N ALA A 113 -1.87 24.78 4.86
CA ALA A 113 -1.54 24.47 3.48
C ALA A 113 -1.82 25.68 2.57
N VAL A 114 -2.95 26.34 2.77
CA VAL A 114 -3.30 27.55 2.01
C VAL A 114 -2.29 28.66 2.27
N VAL A 115 -1.91 28.87 3.53
CA VAL A 115 -0.91 29.87 3.89
C VAL A 115 0.44 29.52 3.27
N SER A 116 0.88 28.28 3.37
CA SER A 116 2.15 27.82 2.78
C SER A 116 2.15 27.99 1.26
N PHE A 117 1.05 27.65 0.60
CA PHE A 117 0.91 27.82 -0.84
C PHE A 117 1.02 29.29 -1.25
N LEU A 118 0.37 30.19 -0.50
CA LEU A 118 0.40 31.61 -0.80
C LEU A 118 1.78 32.22 -0.57
N LEU A 119 2.50 31.77 0.47
CA LEU A 119 3.81 32.30 0.81
C LEU A 119 4.95 31.69 0.03
N GLN A 120 4.90 30.40 -0.26
CA GLN A 120 5.99 29.64 -0.85
C GLN A 120 5.72 29.19 -2.29
N GLY A 121 4.48 29.27 -2.74
CA GLY A 121 4.06 28.80 -4.06
C GLY A 121 4.12 27.26 -4.19
N LYS A 122 4.11 26.55 -3.07
CA LYS A 122 4.14 25.09 -3.06
C LYS A 122 3.50 24.53 -1.80
N VAL A 123 2.99 23.31 -1.91
CA VAL A 123 2.39 22.57 -0.80
C VAL A 123 2.95 21.14 -0.79
N ASP A 124 3.42 20.70 0.37
CA ASP A 124 3.90 19.34 0.55
C ASP A 124 2.75 18.44 1.04
N VAL A 125 2.46 17.38 0.28
CA VAL A 125 1.46 16.38 0.60
C VAL A 125 2.16 15.04 0.84
N ASN A 126 1.94 14.47 2.03
CA ASN A 126 2.43 13.15 2.37
C ASN A 126 1.25 12.19 2.48
N VAL A 127 1.37 11.06 1.80
CA VAL A 127 0.43 9.94 1.93
C VAL A 127 1.20 8.77 2.51
N ASN A 128 0.78 8.28 3.66
CA ASN A 128 1.37 7.10 4.25
C ASN A 128 0.30 6.11 4.68
N GLY A 129 0.68 4.86 4.77
CA GLY A 129 -0.26 3.83 5.15
C GLY A 129 0.35 2.47 5.29
N THR A 130 -0.53 1.52 5.49
CA THR A 130 -0.19 0.11 5.63
C THR A 130 -1.16 -0.74 4.82
N MET A 131 -0.69 -1.88 4.37
CA MET A 131 -1.55 -2.91 3.80
C MET A 131 -1.11 -4.27 4.30
N LYS A 132 -2.05 -5.20 4.37
CA LYS A 132 -1.77 -6.60 4.69
C LYS A 132 -1.75 -7.39 3.40
N VAL A 133 -0.62 -7.99 3.10
CA VAL A 133 -0.44 -8.89 1.97
C VAL A 133 -0.53 -10.31 2.48
N ASN A 134 -1.50 -11.07 1.98
CA ASN A 134 -1.70 -12.44 2.40
C ASN A 134 -0.73 -13.36 1.66
N VAL A 135 0.11 -14.04 2.43
CA VAL A 135 1.02 -15.09 1.96
C VAL A 135 0.53 -16.41 2.54
N LEU A 136 -0.22 -17.17 1.76
CA LEU A 136 -0.93 -18.37 2.23
C LEU A 136 -1.84 -18.02 3.42
N PHE A 137 -1.47 -18.45 4.64
CA PHE A 137 -2.20 -18.16 5.87
C PHE A 137 -1.58 -17.02 6.70
N PHE A 138 -0.49 -16.43 6.22
CA PHE A 138 0.27 -15.44 6.96
C PHE A 138 0.06 -14.03 6.40
N PRO A 139 -0.42 -13.07 7.20
CA PRO A 139 -0.46 -11.68 6.78
C PRO A 139 0.93 -11.06 6.91
N VAL A 140 1.37 -10.42 5.87
CA VAL A 140 2.61 -9.62 5.85
C VAL A 140 2.23 -8.16 5.75
N GLU A 141 2.64 -7.37 6.72
CA GLU A 141 2.39 -5.93 6.71
C GLU A 141 3.40 -5.21 5.83
N VAL A 142 2.91 -4.45 4.88
CA VAL A 142 3.71 -3.58 4.01
C VAL A 142 3.35 -2.15 4.31
N LYS A 143 4.36 -1.35 4.67
CA LYS A 143 4.21 0.09 4.95
C LYS A 143 4.64 0.88 3.73
N PHE A 144 3.95 1.98 3.49
CA PHE A 144 4.31 2.88 2.42
C PHE A 144 4.18 4.34 2.87
N SER A 145 5.00 5.18 2.29
CA SER A 145 4.96 6.62 2.53
C SER A 145 5.51 7.32 1.29
N GLU A 146 4.77 8.29 0.79
CA GLU A 146 5.19 9.08 -0.35
C GLU A 146 4.86 10.55 -0.10
N THR A 147 5.86 11.40 -0.33
CA THR A 147 5.69 12.86 -0.22
C THR A 147 5.80 13.46 -1.62
N ARG A 148 4.83 14.29 -1.96
CA ARG A 148 4.82 15.06 -3.20
C ARG A 148 4.68 16.53 -2.89
N THR A 149 5.45 17.34 -3.60
CA THR A 149 5.32 18.79 -3.56
C THR A 149 4.46 19.23 -4.73
N ILE A 150 3.34 19.87 -4.43
CA ILE A 150 2.42 20.41 -5.42
C ILE A 150 2.76 21.88 -5.64
N LYS A 151 3.05 22.24 -6.88
CA LYS A 151 3.30 23.62 -7.31
C LYS A 151 2.14 24.10 -8.18
N PRO A 152 1.85 25.41 -8.20
CA PRO A 152 0.82 25.98 -9.07
C PRO A 152 1.18 25.84 -10.55
#